data_0053d775aa9d1bcc8a5699abcfa035ce
#
_entry.id   0053d775aa9d1bcc8a5699abcfa035ce
#
_cell.length_a   1.000
_cell.length_b   1.000
_cell.length_c   1.000
_cell.angle_alpha   90.00
_cell.angle_beta   90.00
_cell.angle_gamma   90.00
#
_symmetry.space_group_name_H-M   'P 1'
#
loop_
_entity.id
_entity.type
_entity.pdbx_description
1 polymer ?
#
loop_
_entity_poly.entity_id
_entity_poly.type
_entity_poly.pdbx_seq_one_letter_code
_entity_poly.pdbx_strand_id
1 'polypeptide(L)'
;NPHCMQRMNMWEIKDTLHKSGKNAFAGIEGETLHTQQRVFSACAIKADVNEFDTVKKEKKAVVKFNLSLKQNEEKTFEKIVKNFTLKEEKEENKFREDVKTVYEEFETGKENDISSMSFEQIKEDSTKWWKEIWETSDVTIDGDEENQQGIRFCIFQLFQTYHGAVKGTNIGAKGLTGEAYNGNAFWDTETYCLPFFLFNNKEAAQNLLYF
;
A
#
# COMPACT_ATOMS: atom_id res chain seq x y z
N ASN A 1 -13.86 -14.57 16.29
CA ASN A 1 -13.68 -16.02 16.34
C ASN A 1 -12.18 -16.32 16.46
N PRO A 2 -11.69 -16.89 17.61
CA PRO A 2 -10.27 -17.14 17.82
C PRO A 2 -9.63 -18.06 16.78
N HIS A 3 -10.41 -18.87 16.09
CA HIS A 3 -9.93 -19.82 15.09
C HIS A 3 -9.57 -19.16 13.73
N CYS A 4 -10.01 -17.95 13.46
CA CYS A 4 -9.64 -17.22 12.26
C CYS A 4 -8.34 -16.41 12.41
N MET A 5 -7.73 -16.42 13.58
CA MET A 5 -6.56 -15.62 13.93
C MET A 5 -5.32 -16.46 14.23
N GLN A 6 -5.22 -17.67 13.71
CA GLN A 6 -3.93 -18.36 13.70
C GLN A 6 -2.98 -17.53 12.84
N ARG A 7 -2.06 -16.81 13.48
CA ARG A 7 -0.95 -16.14 12.82
C ARG A 7 -0.07 -17.19 12.15
N MET A 8 -0.39 -17.52 10.92
CA MET A 8 0.52 -18.30 10.10
C MET A 8 1.75 -17.43 9.83
N ASN A 9 2.93 -17.99 10.01
CA ASN A 9 4.15 -17.32 9.57
C ASN A 9 4.21 -17.51 8.04
N MET A 10 3.70 -16.54 7.30
CA MET A 10 3.61 -16.60 5.84
C MET A 10 4.80 -15.94 5.14
N TRP A 11 5.64 -15.23 5.89
CA TRP A 11 6.70 -14.38 5.38
C TRP A 11 8.04 -14.71 5.99
N GLU A 12 9.06 -14.76 5.16
CA GLU A 12 10.46 -14.69 5.56
C GLU A 12 10.98 -13.27 5.30
N ILE A 13 11.65 -12.68 6.28
CA ILE A 13 12.30 -11.38 6.11
C ILE A 13 13.68 -11.64 5.53
N LYS A 14 13.92 -11.14 4.32
CA LYS A 14 15.20 -11.29 3.61
C LYS A 14 16.19 -10.22 4.02
N ASP A 15 15.74 -8.98 4.14
CA ASP A 15 16.58 -7.88 4.60
C ASP A 15 15.78 -6.80 5.33
N THR A 16 16.49 -6.03 6.16
CA THR A 16 15.96 -4.85 6.82
C THR A 16 16.98 -3.74 6.72
N LEU A 17 16.51 -2.59 6.26
CA LEU A 17 17.28 -1.39 6.06
C LEU A 17 16.94 -0.35 7.09
N HIS A 18 17.93 0.45 7.46
CA HIS A 18 17.70 1.60 8.30
C HIS A 18 18.84 2.61 8.13
N LYS A 19 18.52 3.87 8.20
CA LYS A 19 19.48 4.97 8.30
C LYS A 19 18.97 5.98 9.30
N SER A 20 19.84 6.39 10.19
CA SER A 20 19.63 7.48 11.15
C SER A 20 20.34 8.73 10.69
N GLY A 21 20.03 9.87 11.28
CA GLY A 21 20.63 11.16 10.96
C GLY A 21 19.58 12.24 10.74
N LYS A 22 19.88 13.23 9.89
CA LYS A 22 18.97 14.35 9.61
C LYS A 22 17.71 13.92 8.83
N ASN A 23 17.83 12.89 8.00
CA ASN A 23 16.71 12.22 7.34
C ASN A 23 16.72 10.76 7.79
N ALA A 24 15.57 10.22 8.18
CA ALA A 24 15.45 8.86 8.65
C ALA A 24 14.72 7.98 7.65
N PHE A 25 15.21 6.75 7.56
CA PHE A 25 14.70 5.76 6.65
C PHE A 25 14.61 4.38 7.32
N ALA A 26 13.57 3.65 7.00
CA ALA A 26 13.44 2.25 7.36
C ALA A 26 12.79 1.47 6.23
N GLY A 27 13.31 0.28 5.94
CA GLY A 27 12.77 -0.60 4.91
C GLY A 27 12.86 -2.07 5.30
N ILE A 28 11.98 -2.86 4.71
CA ILE A 28 11.94 -4.32 4.90
C ILE A 28 11.73 -4.96 3.54
N GLU A 29 12.57 -5.97 3.24
CA GLU A 29 12.35 -6.92 2.17
C GLU A 29 11.84 -8.24 2.76
N GLY A 30 10.68 -8.69 2.28
CA GLY A 30 10.07 -9.95 2.68
C GLY A 30 9.72 -10.82 1.48
N GLU A 31 9.68 -12.12 1.70
CA GLU A 31 9.28 -13.11 0.70
C GLU A 31 8.22 -14.05 1.29
N THR A 32 7.19 -14.35 0.51
CA THR A 32 6.18 -15.32 0.91
C THR A 32 6.74 -16.74 0.87
N LEU A 33 6.50 -17.54 1.92
CA LEU A 33 7.08 -18.88 2.05
C LEU A 33 6.63 -19.88 0.98
N HIS A 34 5.41 -19.77 0.49
CA HIS A 34 4.83 -20.74 -0.45
C HIS A 34 4.86 -20.26 -1.90
N THR A 35 4.56 -18.99 -2.13
CA THR A 35 4.46 -18.43 -3.48
C THR A 35 5.73 -17.72 -3.94
N GLN A 36 6.72 -17.58 -3.05
CA GLN A 36 8.01 -16.91 -3.32
C GLN A 36 7.89 -15.50 -3.92
N GLN A 37 6.80 -14.85 -3.61
CA GLN A 37 6.58 -13.45 -4.00
C GLN A 37 7.36 -12.53 -3.07
N ARG A 38 8.11 -11.60 -3.64
CA ARG A 38 8.88 -10.62 -2.87
C ARG A 38 8.16 -9.30 -2.77
N VAL A 39 8.29 -8.68 -1.61
CA VAL A 39 7.82 -7.33 -1.33
C VAL A 39 8.92 -6.56 -0.64
N PHE A 40 9.19 -5.37 -1.14
CA PHE A 40 10.00 -4.37 -0.46
C PHE A 40 9.10 -3.22 -0.05
N SER A 41 9.12 -2.88 1.23
CA SER A 41 8.39 -1.74 1.79
C SER A 41 9.36 -0.82 2.51
N ALA A 42 9.44 0.43 2.10
CA ALA A 42 10.32 1.42 2.68
C ALA A 42 9.57 2.69 3.05
N CYS A 43 10.00 3.35 4.12
CA CYS A 43 9.50 4.66 4.49
C CYS A 43 10.62 5.64 4.82
N ALA A 44 10.41 6.90 4.41
CA ALA A 44 11.20 8.06 4.84
C ALA A 44 10.35 8.91 5.79
N ILE A 45 10.97 9.46 6.82
CA ILE A 45 10.32 10.37 7.78
C ILE A 45 10.98 11.72 7.67
N LYS A 46 10.15 12.77 7.50
CA LYS A 46 10.55 14.17 7.54
C LYS A 46 9.91 14.83 8.75
N ALA A 47 10.67 15.37 9.64
CA ALA A 47 10.21 16.12 10.80
C ALA A 47 11.24 17.17 11.20
N ASP A 48 10.78 18.25 11.81
CA ASP A 48 11.64 19.28 12.40
C ASP A 48 12.16 18.79 13.77
N VAL A 49 13.17 17.93 13.70
CA VAL A 49 13.85 17.35 14.87
C VAL A 49 15.35 17.37 14.67
N ASN A 50 16.09 17.38 15.76
CA ASN A 50 17.55 17.44 15.71
C ASN A 50 18.16 16.14 15.18
N GLU A 51 17.56 14.99 15.52
CA GLU A 51 18.08 13.69 15.20
C GLU A 51 16.99 12.63 15.18
N PHE A 52 17.16 11.67 14.28
CA PHE A 52 16.41 10.42 14.25
C PHE A 52 17.27 9.27 14.73
N ASP A 53 16.70 8.36 15.49
CA ASP A 53 17.28 7.07 15.83
C ASP A 53 16.58 5.96 15.06
N THR A 54 17.30 4.92 14.71
CA THR A 54 16.77 3.76 14.02
C THR A 54 17.10 2.48 14.77
N VAL A 55 16.14 1.55 14.79
CA VAL A 55 16.32 0.26 15.43
C VAL A 55 16.01 -0.86 14.44
N LYS A 56 17.03 -1.69 14.20
CA LYS A 56 16.88 -2.94 13.47
C LYS A 56 16.51 -4.05 14.44
N LYS A 57 15.43 -4.76 14.17
CA LYS A 57 15.02 -6.00 14.86
C LYS A 57 14.79 -7.07 13.81
N GLU A 58 14.80 -8.34 14.22
CA GLU A 58 14.68 -9.49 13.32
C GLU A 58 13.56 -9.39 12.28
N LYS A 59 12.41 -8.80 12.65
CA LYS A 59 11.25 -8.65 11.76
C LYS A 59 10.70 -7.22 11.71
N LYS A 60 11.52 -6.23 12.07
CA LYS A 60 11.08 -4.83 12.14
C LYS A 60 12.23 -3.88 11.85
N ALA A 61 11.98 -2.90 11.00
CA ALA A 61 12.78 -1.69 10.90
C ALA A 61 11.98 -0.52 11.49
N VAL A 62 12.57 0.22 12.41
CA VAL A 62 11.88 1.25 13.20
C VAL A 62 12.65 2.55 13.16
N VAL A 63 11.97 3.64 12.84
CA VAL A 63 12.47 5.01 13.05
C VAL A 63 11.86 5.57 14.31
N LYS A 64 12.69 6.20 15.15
CA LYS A 64 12.28 6.89 16.38
C LYS A 64 12.75 8.33 16.34
N PHE A 65 11.95 9.21 16.88
CA PHE A 65 12.30 10.60 17.12
C PHE A 65 11.49 11.15 18.31
N ASN A 66 12.01 12.21 18.90
CA ASN A 66 11.35 12.86 20.03
C ASN A 66 10.84 14.24 19.59
N LEU A 67 9.59 14.52 19.91
CA LEU A 67 8.96 15.83 19.74
C LEU A 67 8.62 16.39 21.13
N SER A 68 9.04 17.62 21.38
CA SER A 68 8.60 18.37 22.56
C SER A 68 7.58 19.42 22.11
N LEU A 69 6.41 19.41 22.73
CA LEU A 69 5.31 20.30 22.41
C LEU A 69 4.94 21.13 23.65
N LYS A 70 4.73 22.42 23.47
CA LYS A 70 4.09 23.28 24.46
C LYS A 70 2.56 23.16 24.34
N GLN A 71 1.86 23.69 25.33
CA GLN A 71 0.39 23.76 25.27
C GLN A 71 -0.03 24.55 24.01
N ASN A 72 -0.95 24.00 23.21
CA ASN A 72 -1.45 24.56 21.94
C ASN A 72 -0.39 24.71 20.83
N GLU A 73 0.77 24.06 20.95
CA GLU A 73 1.75 24.00 19.86
C GLU A 73 1.44 22.80 18.94
N GLU A 74 1.49 23.02 17.64
CA GLU A 74 1.33 22.00 16.61
C GLU A 74 2.67 21.76 15.90
N LYS A 75 3.01 20.50 15.67
CA LYS A 75 4.14 20.10 14.82
C LYS A 75 3.70 19.07 13.80
N THR A 76 4.11 19.28 12.59
CA THR A 76 3.81 18.37 11.48
C THR A 76 5.04 17.52 11.16
N PHE A 77 4.82 16.25 10.88
CA PHE A 77 5.80 15.38 10.27
C PHE A 77 5.19 14.66 9.07
N GLU A 78 6.03 14.35 8.10
CA GLU A 78 5.63 13.58 6.91
C GLU A 78 6.22 12.18 6.96
N LYS A 79 5.42 11.19 6.63
CA LYS A 79 5.85 9.82 6.38
C LYS A 79 5.52 9.46 4.95
N ILE A 80 6.55 9.29 4.14
CA ILE A 80 6.41 8.83 2.75
C ILE A 80 6.73 7.34 2.69
N VAL A 81 5.91 6.57 2.01
CA VAL A 81 6.07 5.12 1.87
C VAL A 81 6.14 4.75 0.40
N LYS A 82 7.10 3.88 0.06
CA LYS A 82 7.20 3.22 -1.24
C LYS A 82 7.12 1.70 -1.06
N ASN A 83 6.34 1.05 -1.92
CA ASN A 83 6.22 -0.40 -1.94
C ASN A 83 6.53 -0.90 -3.34
N PHE A 84 7.33 -1.97 -3.42
CA PHE A 84 7.60 -2.71 -4.65
C PHE A 84 7.22 -4.16 -4.44
N THR A 85 6.72 -4.79 -5.49
CA THR A 85 6.38 -6.22 -5.47
C THR A 85 7.01 -6.92 -6.65
N LEU A 86 7.58 -8.10 -6.42
CA LEU A 86 8.03 -9.02 -7.44
C LEU A 86 7.08 -10.21 -7.47
N LYS A 87 6.37 -10.38 -8.57
CA LYS A 87 5.41 -11.48 -8.75
C LYS A 87 5.95 -12.57 -9.66
N GLU A 88 6.72 -12.20 -10.68
CA GLU A 88 7.24 -13.11 -11.68
C GLU A 88 8.76 -12.99 -11.77
N GLU A 89 9.45 -14.11 -11.86
CA GLU A 89 10.91 -14.19 -11.91
C GLU A 89 11.53 -13.33 -13.03
N LYS A 90 10.83 -13.19 -14.16
CA LYS A 90 11.27 -12.32 -15.27
C LYS A 90 11.37 -10.83 -14.90
N GLU A 91 10.72 -10.40 -13.81
CA GLU A 91 10.73 -9.02 -13.30
C GLU A 91 11.81 -8.82 -12.23
N GLU A 92 12.56 -9.85 -11.86
CA GLU A 92 13.52 -9.78 -10.76
C GLU A 92 14.57 -8.68 -10.95
N ASN A 93 15.07 -8.52 -12.16
CA ASN A 93 16.07 -7.48 -12.44
C ASN A 93 15.51 -6.08 -12.20
N LYS A 94 14.28 -5.83 -12.64
CA LYS A 94 13.62 -4.54 -12.40
C LYS A 94 13.35 -4.32 -10.91
N PHE A 95 12.83 -5.32 -10.22
CA PHE A 95 12.60 -5.25 -8.78
C PHE A 95 13.88 -4.93 -8.00
N ARG A 96 15.00 -5.61 -8.33
CA ARG A 96 16.30 -5.36 -7.71
C ARG A 96 16.85 -3.98 -8.03
N GLU A 97 16.65 -3.50 -9.26
CA GLU A 97 17.03 -2.15 -9.66
C GLU A 97 16.21 -1.10 -8.92
N ASP A 98 14.90 -1.27 -8.82
CA ASP A 98 14.02 -0.37 -8.07
C ASP A 98 14.39 -0.32 -6.58
N VAL A 99 14.64 -1.48 -5.97
CA VAL A 99 15.11 -1.57 -4.58
C VAL A 99 16.46 -0.90 -4.42
N LYS A 100 17.43 -1.20 -5.29
CA LYS A 100 18.77 -0.60 -5.28
C LYS A 100 18.71 0.91 -5.45
N THR A 101 17.85 1.41 -6.33
CA THR A 101 17.64 2.84 -6.54
C THR A 101 17.18 3.52 -5.25
N VAL A 102 16.24 2.93 -4.53
CA VAL A 102 15.80 3.47 -3.23
C VAL A 102 16.96 3.52 -2.21
N TYR A 103 17.84 2.51 -2.21
CA TYR A 103 19.03 2.51 -1.34
C TYR A 103 20.02 3.63 -1.71
N GLU A 104 20.37 3.72 -3.00
CA GLU A 104 21.35 4.67 -3.51
C GLU A 104 20.86 6.12 -3.36
N GLU A 105 19.61 6.37 -3.69
CA GLU A 105 18.95 7.66 -3.53
C GLU A 105 19.01 8.10 -2.07
N PHE A 106 18.76 7.17 -1.18
CA PHE A 106 18.75 7.42 0.24
C PHE A 106 20.17 7.66 0.81
N GLU A 107 21.19 6.92 0.34
CA GLU A 107 22.58 7.13 0.75
C GLU A 107 23.16 8.44 0.25
N THR A 108 22.77 8.85 -0.95
CA THR A 108 23.37 10.02 -1.63
C THR A 108 22.60 11.32 -1.40
N GLY A 109 21.34 11.25 -0.93
CA GLY A 109 20.47 12.44 -0.73
C GLY A 109 20.15 13.17 -2.04
N LYS A 110 20.13 12.46 -3.16
CA LYS A 110 19.80 13.05 -4.47
C LYS A 110 18.29 13.35 -4.61
N GLU A 111 17.95 14.29 -5.49
CA GLU A 111 16.62 14.87 -5.64
C GLU A 111 15.48 13.88 -6.03
N ASN A 112 15.80 12.65 -6.42
CA ASN A 112 14.80 11.61 -6.75
C ASN A 112 14.53 10.63 -5.60
N ASP A 113 15.04 10.91 -4.42
CA ASP A 113 14.82 10.11 -3.23
C ASP A 113 13.33 10.05 -2.85
N ILE A 114 12.92 8.95 -2.23
CA ILE A 114 11.62 8.81 -1.58
C ILE A 114 11.31 10.00 -0.64
N SER A 115 12.35 10.61 -0.05
CA SER A 115 12.24 11.80 0.77
C SER A 115 12.01 13.10 -0.04
N SER A 116 12.23 13.11 -1.36
CA SER A 116 11.95 14.25 -2.21
C SER A 116 10.48 14.40 -2.59
N MET A 117 9.70 13.32 -2.54
CA MET A 117 8.26 13.36 -2.78
C MET A 117 7.58 14.25 -1.73
N SER A 118 6.63 15.06 -2.16
CA SER A 118 5.82 15.86 -1.25
C SER A 118 4.45 15.22 -1.03
N PHE A 119 3.89 15.45 0.14
CA PHE A 119 2.51 15.05 0.45
C PHE A 119 1.52 15.65 -0.57
N GLU A 120 1.71 16.92 -0.93
CA GLU A 120 0.79 17.60 -1.85
C GLU A 120 0.82 16.98 -3.25
N GLN A 121 1.99 16.59 -3.76
CA GLN A 121 2.09 15.90 -5.05
C GLN A 121 1.37 14.55 -5.03
N ILE A 122 1.61 13.74 -4.01
CA ILE A 122 0.96 12.42 -3.85
C ILE A 122 -0.56 12.59 -3.72
N LYS A 123 -1.02 13.60 -3.00
CA LYS A 123 -2.44 13.93 -2.84
C LYS A 123 -3.07 14.36 -4.17
N GLU A 124 -2.37 15.20 -4.95
CA GLU A 124 -2.84 15.63 -6.26
C GLU A 124 -2.99 14.46 -7.22
N ASP A 125 -1.96 13.61 -7.33
CA ASP A 125 -1.97 12.42 -8.18
C ASP A 125 -3.09 11.45 -7.77
N SER A 126 -3.26 11.21 -6.48
CA SER A 126 -4.33 10.38 -5.94
C SER A 126 -5.71 10.99 -6.23
N THR A 127 -5.86 12.29 -6.06
CA THR A 127 -7.12 13.00 -6.34
C THR A 127 -7.50 12.91 -7.82
N LYS A 128 -6.51 13.07 -8.71
CA LYS A 128 -6.72 12.93 -10.15
C LYS A 128 -7.19 11.53 -10.52
N TRP A 129 -6.51 10.50 -10.00
CA TRP A 129 -6.87 9.10 -10.24
C TRP A 129 -8.29 8.78 -9.75
N TRP A 130 -8.64 9.18 -8.53
CA TRP A 130 -9.99 8.98 -8.00
C TRP A 130 -11.05 9.75 -8.78
N LYS A 131 -10.74 10.95 -9.27
CA LYS A 131 -11.67 11.72 -10.10
C LYS A 131 -12.03 10.96 -11.38
N GLU A 132 -11.04 10.38 -12.07
CA GLU A 132 -11.26 9.55 -13.27
C GLU A 132 -12.16 8.35 -12.99
N ILE A 133 -11.99 7.70 -11.84
CA ILE A 133 -12.87 6.59 -11.40
C ILE A 133 -14.30 7.08 -11.16
N TRP A 134 -14.46 8.16 -10.41
CA TRP A 134 -15.79 8.70 -10.08
C TRP A 134 -16.56 9.19 -11.31
N GLU A 135 -15.88 9.72 -12.32
CA GLU A 135 -16.52 10.15 -13.59
C GLU A 135 -17.25 8.99 -14.31
N THR A 136 -16.80 7.76 -14.13
CA THR A 136 -17.36 6.58 -14.81
C THR A 136 -18.18 5.66 -13.91
N SER A 137 -17.99 5.74 -12.59
CA SER A 137 -18.53 4.74 -11.65
C SER A 137 -19.47 5.30 -10.59
N ASP A 138 -19.67 6.63 -10.55
CA ASP A 138 -20.58 7.23 -9.57
C ASP A 138 -22.03 6.88 -9.85
N VAL A 139 -22.80 6.73 -8.79
CA VAL A 139 -24.23 6.50 -8.82
C VAL A 139 -24.91 7.59 -7.98
N THR A 140 -25.90 8.27 -8.57
CA THR A 140 -26.67 9.30 -7.89
C THR A 140 -28.00 8.72 -7.39
N ILE A 141 -28.31 8.94 -6.12
CA ILE A 141 -29.56 8.59 -5.46
C ILE A 141 -30.21 9.87 -4.96
N ASP A 142 -31.34 10.25 -5.56
CA ASP A 142 -32.08 11.44 -5.15
C ASP A 142 -32.97 11.17 -3.94
N GLY A 143 -32.94 12.08 -2.97
CA GLY A 143 -33.84 12.05 -1.80
C GLY A 143 -33.45 11.10 -0.68
N ASP A 144 -32.26 10.46 -0.76
CA ASP A 144 -31.76 9.56 0.29
C ASP A 144 -30.24 9.71 0.46
N GLU A 145 -29.85 10.61 1.33
CA GLU A 145 -28.43 10.92 1.60
C GLU A 145 -27.67 9.75 2.24
N GLU A 146 -28.34 8.95 3.08
CA GLU A 146 -27.71 7.82 3.74
C GLU A 146 -27.36 6.71 2.73
N ASN A 147 -28.29 6.36 1.86
CA ASN A 147 -28.03 5.40 0.78
C ASN A 147 -27.05 5.95 -0.26
N GLN A 148 -27.07 7.26 -0.54
CA GLN A 148 -26.07 7.90 -1.40
C GLN A 148 -24.67 7.76 -0.84
N GLN A 149 -24.48 7.98 0.46
CA GLN A 149 -23.19 7.78 1.11
C GLN A 149 -22.80 6.29 1.13
N GLY A 150 -23.75 5.43 1.40
CA GLY A 150 -23.54 3.98 1.45
C GLY A 150 -23.05 3.41 0.12
N ILE A 151 -23.69 3.76 -1.01
CA ILE A 151 -23.28 3.25 -2.32
C ILE A 151 -21.89 3.77 -2.73
N ARG A 152 -21.59 5.05 -2.49
CA ARG A 152 -20.26 5.60 -2.75
C ARG A 152 -19.20 4.94 -1.91
N PHE A 153 -19.47 4.63 -0.64
CA PHE A 153 -18.55 3.89 0.20
C PHE A 153 -18.29 2.48 -0.33
N CYS A 154 -19.30 1.76 -0.80
CA CYS A 154 -19.15 0.44 -1.41
C CYS A 154 -18.30 0.50 -2.69
N ILE A 155 -18.56 1.47 -3.57
CA ILE A 155 -17.77 1.70 -4.79
C ILE A 155 -16.30 1.98 -4.45
N PHE A 156 -16.06 2.86 -3.47
CA PHE A 156 -14.72 3.16 -2.97
C PHE A 156 -14.01 1.90 -2.46
N GLN A 157 -14.67 1.06 -1.66
CA GLN A 157 -14.09 -0.18 -1.14
C GLN A 157 -13.72 -1.17 -2.24
N LEU A 158 -14.52 -1.29 -3.28
CA LEU A 158 -14.22 -2.16 -4.41
C LEU A 158 -12.97 -1.69 -5.16
N PHE A 159 -12.91 -0.42 -5.54
CA PHE A 159 -11.77 0.11 -6.30
C PHE A 159 -10.48 0.21 -5.48
N GLN A 160 -10.52 0.51 -4.19
CA GLN A 160 -9.30 0.50 -3.39
C GLN A 160 -8.74 -0.92 -3.20
N THR A 161 -9.60 -1.95 -3.27
CA THR A 161 -9.17 -3.35 -3.13
C THR A 161 -8.67 -3.91 -4.45
N TYR A 162 -9.35 -3.59 -5.54
CA TYR A 162 -9.06 -4.15 -6.86
C TYR A 162 -9.38 -3.14 -7.97
N HIS A 163 -8.43 -2.88 -8.83
CA HIS A 163 -8.57 -1.98 -9.98
C HIS A 163 -8.17 -2.62 -11.32
N GLY A 164 -7.83 -3.91 -11.29
CA GLY A 164 -7.58 -4.70 -12.50
C GLY A 164 -6.27 -4.47 -13.22
N ALA A 165 -5.36 -3.64 -12.71
CA ALA A 165 -4.10 -3.32 -13.38
C ALA A 165 -3.15 -4.52 -13.50
N VAL A 166 -3.34 -5.57 -12.70
CA VAL A 166 -2.43 -6.73 -12.64
C VAL A 166 -3.22 -8.03 -12.79
N LYS A 167 -2.85 -8.84 -13.78
CA LYS A 167 -3.39 -10.19 -13.97
C LYS A 167 -2.97 -11.13 -12.85
N GLY A 168 -3.78 -12.14 -12.58
CA GLY A 168 -3.48 -13.14 -11.56
C GLY A 168 -3.56 -12.59 -10.12
N THR A 169 -4.35 -11.55 -9.90
CA THR A 169 -4.72 -11.05 -8.59
C THR A 169 -6.21 -11.15 -8.39
N ASN A 170 -6.63 -11.35 -7.15
CA ASN A 170 -8.04 -11.47 -6.81
C ASN A 170 -8.38 -10.62 -5.57
N ILE A 171 -9.65 -10.57 -5.23
CA ILE A 171 -10.18 -9.86 -4.08
C ILE A 171 -10.25 -10.85 -2.92
N GLY A 172 -9.50 -10.59 -1.85
CA GLY A 172 -9.61 -11.38 -0.63
C GLY A 172 -10.96 -11.16 0.07
N ALA A 173 -11.43 -12.16 0.82
CA ALA A 173 -12.76 -12.16 1.46
C ALA A 173 -13.06 -10.95 2.36
N LYS A 174 -12.04 -10.27 2.88
CA LYS A 174 -12.15 -9.07 3.73
C LYS A 174 -11.60 -7.81 3.07
N GLY A 175 -11.40 -7.84 1.76
CA GLY A 175 -10.82 -6.73 1.03
C GLY A 175 -9.37 -6.45 1.43
N LEU A 176 -8.91 -5.22 1.19
CA LEU A 176 -7.52 -4.82 1.42
C LEU A 176 -7.17 -4.70 2.92
N THR A 177 -8.11 -4.33 3.75
CA THR A 177 -7.86 -3.95 5.15
C THR A 177 -8.09 -5.07 6.16
N GLY A 178 -8.60 -6.23 5.70
CA GLY A 178 -8.89 -7.37 6.56
C GLY A 178 -7.91 -8.52 6.39
N GLU A 179 -7.35 -9.03 7.49
CA GLU A 179 -6.45 -10.19 7.49
C GLU A 179 -7.16 -11.54 7.69
N ALA A 180 -8.47 -11.52 7.97
CA ALA A 180 -9.23 -12.74 8.14
C ALA A 180 -9.28 -13.55 6.85
N TYR A 181 -9.36 -14.87 6.99
CA TYR A 181 -9.31 -15.84 5.89
C TYR A 181 -7.98 -15.88 5.12
N ASN A 182 -6.90 -15.33 5.69
CA ASN A 182 -5.55 -15.39 5.13
C ASN A 182 -5.41 -14.82 3.70
N GLY A 183 -6.26 -13.86 3.32
CA GLY A 183 -6.27 -13.28 1.98
C GLY A 183 -6.78 -14.20 0.88
N ASN A 184 -7.34 -15.37 1.22
CA ASN A 184 -7.90 -16.26 0.23
C ASN A 184 -9.10 -15.62 -0.49
N ALA A 185 -9.18 -15.87 -1.79
CA ALA A 185 -10.35 -15.57 -2.58
C ALA A 185 -11.45 -16.62 -2.35
N PHE A 186 -12.70 -16.19 -2.48
CA PHE A 186 -13.89 -17.01 -2.34
C PHE A 186 -14.81 -16.73 -3.52
N TRP A 187 -15.78 -17.60 -3.74
CA TRP A 187 -16.81 -17.46 -4.79
C TRP A 187 -17.62 -16.16 -4.71
N ASP A 188 -17.60 -15.48 -3.58
CA ASP A 188 -18.16 -14.13 -3.39
C ASP A 188 -17.61 -13.12 -4.39
N THR A 189 -16.34 -13.27 -4.80
CA THR A 189 -15.72 -12.41 -5.79
C THR A 189 -16.42 -12.51 -7.13
N GLU A 190 -16.68 -13.73 -7.62
CA GLU A 190 -17.33 -13.96 -8.91
C GLU A 190 -18.82 -13.58 -8.86
N THR A 191 -19.48 -13.81 -7.74
CA THR A 191 -20.91 -13.59 -7.61
C THR A 191 -21.28 -12.14 -7.36
N TYR A 192 -20.52 -11.43 -6.55
CA TYR A 192 -20.85 -10.08 -6.07
C TYR A 192 -19.93 -8.98 -6.59
N CYS A 193 -18.62 -9.24 -6.73
CA CYS A 193 -17.67 -8.22 -7.14
C CYS A 193 -17.50 -8.17 -8.67
N LEU A 194 -17.40 -9.31 -9.33
CA LEU A 194 -17.24 -9.39 -10.79
C LEU A 194 -18.34 -8.66 -11.56
N PRO A 195 -19.66 -8.79 -11.23
CA PRO A 195 -20.71 -8.04 -11.91
C PRO A 195 -20.50 -6.53 -11.88
N PHE A 196 -20.00 -5.97 -10.76
CA PHE A 196 -19.68 -4.56 -10.68
C PHE A 196 -18.62 -4.16 -11.72
N PHE A 197 -17.52 -4.91 -11.82
CA PHE A 197 -16.46 -4.62 -12.79
C PHE A 197 -16.89 -4.87 -14.24
N LEU A 198 -17.77 -5.82 -14.50
CA LEU A 198 -18.31 -6.05 -15.86
C LEU A 198 -18.99 -4.81 -16.45
N PHE A 199 -19.62 -4.00 -15.61
CA PHE A 199 -20.31 -2.79 -16.03
C PHE A 199 -19.44 -1.54 -15.99
N ASN A 200 -18.41 -1.51 -15.14
CA ASN A 200 -17.62 -0.31 -14.88
C ASN A 200 -16.21 -0.38 -15.49
N ASN A 201 -15.60 -1.56 -15.57
CA ASN A 201 -14.24 -1.73 -16.08
C ASN A 201 -14.04 -3.14 -16.65
N LYS A 202 -14.27 -3.27 -17.94
CA LYS A 202 -14.17 -4.56 -18.65
C LYS A 202 -12.81 -5.23 -18.52
N GLU A 203 -11.72 -4.47 -18.55
CA GLU A 203 -10.37 -5.00 -18.42
C GLU A 203 -10.15 -5.56 -17.01
N ALA A 204 -10.57 -4.84 -15.98
CA ALA A 204 -10.55 -5.33 -14.61
C ALA A 204 -11.34 -6.63 -14.44
N ALA A 205 -12.55 -6.69 -15.03
CA ALA A 205 -13.36 -7.91 -15.02
C ALA A 205 -12.65 -9.08 -15.71
N GLN A 206 -12.05 -8.86 -16.87
CA GLN A 206 -11.27 -9.90 -17.56
C GLN A 206 -10.09 -10.38 -16.75
N ASN A 207 -9.33 -9.46 -16.15
CA ASN A 207 -8.18 -9.79 -15.33
C ASN A 207 -8.55 -10.55 -14.06
N LEU A 208 -9.73 -10.29 -13.49
CA LEU A 208 -10.25 -11.02 -12.34
C LEU A 208 -10.52 -12.49 -12.66
N LEU A 209 -10.92 -12.80 -13.89
CA LEU A 209 -11.16 -14.17 -14.37
C LEU A 209 -9.88 -14.97 -14.68
N TYR A 210 -8.72 -14.33 -14.72
CA TYR A 210 -7.43 -15.01 -14.93
C TYR A 210 -6.78 -15.54 -13.63
N PHE A 211 -7.40 -15.32 -12.48
CA PHE A 211 -6.98 -15.88 -11.21
C PHE A 211 -7.43 -17.33 -11.06
#